data_d9e6f9b80e9d7fad3940ff8c65951cf1
#
_entry.id   d9e6f9b80e9d7fad3940ff8c65951cf1
#
_cell.length_a   1.000
_cell.length_b   1.000
_cell.length_c   1.000
_cell.angle_alpha   90.00
_cell.angle_beta   90.00
_cell.angle_gamma   90.00
#
_symmetry.space_group_name_H-M   'P 1'
#
loop_
_entity.id
_entity.type
_entity.pdbx_description
1 polymer ?
#
loop_
_entity_poly.entity_id
_entity_poly.type
_entity_poly.pdbx_seq_one_letter_code
_entity_poly.pdbx_strand_id
1 'polypeptide(L)'
;MSSKGALIVISGPSGGGKGTVVKALMEMMPELGVSVSATTRAPREGEIDGREYYFISRDDFEEMIGDGEVLEYTTYCGNYYGTPKKEAERVTGEGRDLILEIEVDGAAQVKAKFPEAVKIMLIPPSLSELERRLRGRGTETEEVIQSRLARAVEEIALAPTYDYVVVNEAGDIEGCARKLIGIINAEHNRTCRMKEVIDNFTAN
;
A
#
# COMPACT_ATOMS: atom_id res chain seq x y z
N MET A 1 -14.76 -0.53 -23.44
CA MET A 1 -14.74 -1.43 -22.26
C MET A 1 -13.74 -0.84 -21.27
N SER A 2 -14.04 -0.81 -19.97
CA SER A 2 -13.15 -0.22 -18.97
C SER A 2 -11.91 -1.11 -18.82
N SER A 3 -10.71 -0.57 -19.01
CA SER A 3 -9.47 -1.28 -18.69
C SER A 3 -9.48 -1.65 -17.20
N LYS A 4 -8.93 -2.82 -16.85
CA LYS A 4 -8.78 -3.25 -15.45
C LYS A 4 -7.97 -2.19 -14.67
N GLY A 5 -8.44 -1.81 -13.48
CA GLY A 5 -7.72 -0.88 -12.62
C GLY A 5 -6.35 -1.42 -12.18
N ALA A 6 -5.47 -0.52 -11.79
CA ALA A 6 -4.14 -0.87 -11.30
C ALA A 6 -4.18 -1.22 -9.80
N LEU A 7 -3.39 -2.22 -9.40
CA LEU A 7 -3.08 -2.49 -8.01
C LEU A 7 -1.79 -1.77 -7.65
N ILE A 8 -1.89 -0.75 -6.80
CA ILE A 8 -0.78 0.12 -6.39
C ILE A 8 -0.43 -0.17 -4.94
N VAL A 9 0.79 -0.57 -4.70
CA VAL A 9 1.33 -0.83 -3.36
C VAL A 9 2.21 0.35 -2.95
N ILE A 10 1.84 1.02 -1.87
CA ILE A 10 2.64 2.07 -1.24
C ILE A 10 3.20 1.54 0.06
N SER A 11 4.51 1.37 0.12
CA SER A 11 5.20 0.95 1.33
C SER A 11 6.44 1.81 1.60
N GLY A 12 7.14 1.53 2.68
CA GLY A 12 8.32 2.28 3.10
C GLY A 12 8.42 2.37 4.61
N PRO A 13 9.45 3.02 5.15
CA PRO A 13 9.75 2.97 6.57
C PRO A 13 8.65 3.56 7.44
N SER A 14 8.54 3.00 8.64
CA SER A 14 7.66 3.54 9.67
C SER A 14 8.10 4.97 10.04
N GLY A 15 7.16 5.92 10.04
CA GLY A 15 7.49 7.35 10.18
C GLY A 15 7.72 8.08 8.85
N GLY A 16 7.78 7.38 7.72
CA GLY A 16 7.92 7.97 6.38
C GLY A 16 6.76 8.86 5.92
N GLY A 17 5.59 8.76 6.58
CA GLY A 17 4.41 9.59 6.31
C GLY A 17 3.42 8.98 5.31
N LYS A 18 3.46 7.66 5.10
CA LYS A 18 2.58 6.92 4.18
C LYS A 18 1.11 7.30 4.34
N GLY A 19 0.52 7.09 5.51
CA GLY A 19 -0.91 7.35 5.74
C GLY A 19 -1.33 8.80 5.48
N THR A 20 -0.46 9.77 5.80
CA THR A 20 -0.75 11.18 5.52
C THR A 20 -0.77 11.47 4.02
N VAL A 21 0.18 10.90 3.28
CA VAL A 21 0.27 11.08 1.83
C VAL A 21 -0.85 10.31 1.12
N VAL A 22 -1.17 9.08 1.54
CA VAL A 22 -2.29 8.29 1.00
C VAL A 22 -3.62 9.02 1.22
N LYS A 23 -3.83 9.61 2.41
CA LYS A 23 -5.03 10.42 2.67
C LYS A 23 -5.13 11.61 1.70
N ALA A 24 -4.06 12.38 1.51
CA ALA A 24 -4.03 13.50 0.56
C ALA A 24 -4.24 13.01 -0.89
N LEU A 25 -3.65 11.88 -1.26
CA LEU A 25 -3.86 11.26 -2.57
C LEU A 25 -5.34 10.93 -2.81
N MET A 26 -6.02 10.34 -1.83
CA MET A 26 -7.45 10.01 -1.92
C MET A 26 -8.34 11.26 -2.00
N GLU A 27 -7.97 12.34 -1.29
CA GLU A 27 -8.68 13.62 -1.40
C GLU A 27 -8.56 14.23 -2.81
N MET A 28 -7.43 13.99 -3.49
CA MET A 28 -7.17 14.48 -4.85
C MET A 28 -7.68 13.55 -5.96
N MET A 29 -7.86 12.26 -5.66
CA MET A 29 -8.37 11.22 -6.57
C MET A 29 -9.46 10.39 -5.86
N PRO A 30 -10.68 10.92 -5.70
CA PRO A 30 -11.75 10.26 -4.94
C PRO A 30 -12.25 8.95 -5.56
N GLU A 31 -11.93 8.69 -6.82
CA GLU A 31 -12.22 7.43 -7.53
C GLU A 31 -11.32 6.27 -7.11
N LEU A 32 -10.19 6.54 -6.44
CA LEU A 32 -9.32 5.47 -5.95
C LEU A 32 -10.05 4.57 -4.95
N GLY A 33 -9.89 3.28 -5.11
CA GLY A 33 -10.30 2.30 -4.12
C GLY A 33 -9.26 2.19 -3.00
N VAL A 34 -9.73 1.98 -1.78
CA VAL A 34 -8.89 1.55 -0.66
C VAL A 34 -9.33 0.18 -0.25
N SER A 35 -8.38 -0.71 -0.04
CA SER A 35 -8.69 -2.04 0.44
C SER A 35 -9.12 -1.99 1.90
N VAL A 36 -10.19 -2.70 2.20
CA VAL A 36 -10.54 -3.04 3.59
C VAL A 36 -9.78 -4.30 3.95
N SER A 37 -8.83 -4.18 4.88
CA SER A 37 -8.06 -5.33 5.38
C SER A 37 -8.89 -6.22 6.29
N ALA A 38 -8.59 -7.52 6.32
CA ALA A 38 -9.10 -8.44 7.33
C ALA A 38 -8.20 -8.45 8.55
N THR A 39 -8.78 -8.69 9.73
CA THR A 39 -8.04 -8.84 10.99
C THR A 39 -8.71 -9.83 11.92
N THR A 40 -7.91 -10.51 12.73
CA THR A 40 -8.39 -11.39 13.81
C THR A 40 -8.54 -10.67 15.15
N ARG A 41 -8.20 -9.37 15.20
CA ARG A 41 -8.42 -8.53 16.36
C ARG A 41 -9.91 -8.23 16.52
N ALA A 42 -10.41 -8.27 17.74
CA ALA A 42 -11.76 -7.80 18.03
C ALA A 42 -11.95 -6.31 17.65
N PRO A 43 -13.13 -5.92 17.14
CA PRO A 43 -13.43 -4.51 16.85
C PRO A 43 -13.32 -3.65 18.10
N ARG A 44 -12.87 -2.41 17.93
CA ARG A 44 -12.89 -1.39 18.97
C ARG A 44 -14.24 -0.66 18.95
N GLU A 45 -14.49 0.11 20.00
CA GLU A 45 -15.69 0.98 20.05
C GLU A 45 -15.71 1.93 18.83
N GLY A 46 -16.81 1.91 18.08
CA GLY A 46 -17.01 2.74 16.88
C GLY A 46 -16.49 2.15 15.58
N GLU A 47 -15.74 1.04 15.61
CA GLU A 47 -15.34 0.32 14.38
C GLU A 47 -16.50 -0.54 13.85
N ILE A 48 -16.68 -0.53 12.54
CA ILE A 48 -17.77 -1.25 11.84
C ILE A 48 -17.14 -2.28 10.91
N ASP A 49 -17.63 -3.52 10.97
CA ASP A 49 -17.21 -4.59 10.07
C ASP A 49 -17.44 -4.22 8.61
N GLY A 50 -16.45 -4.50 7.77
CA GLY A 50 -16.46 -4.14 6.35
C GLY A 50 -16.14 -2.67 6.04
N ARG A 51 -15.89 -1.82 7.06
CA ARG A 51 -15.51 -0.42 6.90
C ARG A 51 -14.06 -0.17 7.33
N GLU A 52 -13.74 -0.38 8.61
CA GLU A 52 -12.37 -0.26 9.11
C GLU A 52 -11.57 -1.53 8.82
N TYR A 53 -12.17 -2.67 9.09
CA TYR A 53 -11.64 -4.01 8.84
C TYR A 53 -12.79 -5.00 8.58
N TYR A 54 -12.47 -6.10 7.92
CA TYR A 54 -13.26 -7.33 8.05
C TYR A 54 -12.76 -8.04 9.32
N PHE A 55 -13.60 -8.10 10.36
CA PHE A 55 -13.27 -8.75 11.63
C PHE A 55 -13.66 -10.22 11.55
N ILE A 56 -12.67 -11.09 11.39
CA ILE A 56 -12.89 -12.53 11.21
C ILE A 56 -12.21 -13.34 12.32
N SER A 57 -12.59 -14.60 12.46
CA SER A 57 -11.93 -15.49 13.41
C SER A 57 -10.49 -15.81 12.98
N ARG A 58 -9.70 -16.32 13.94
CA ARG A 58 -8.35 -16.76 13.62
C ARG A 58 -8.35 -17.95 12.67
N ASP A 59 -9.27 -18.89 12.89
CA ASP A 59 -9.41 -20.10 12.08
C ASP A 59 -9.79 -19.75 10.63
N ASP A 60 -10.75 -18.83 10.44
CA ASP A 60 -11.13 -18.33 9.09
C ASP A 60 -9.95 -17.63 8.40
N PHE A 61 -9.15 -16.86 9.16
CA PHE A 61 -7.98 -16.17 8.57
C PHE A 61 -6.90 -17.18 8.15
N GLU A 62 -6.65 -18.21 8.97
CA GLU A 62 -5.68 -19.26 8.67
C GLU A 62 -6.15 -20.12 7.47
N GLU A 63 -7.46 -20.39 7.35
CA GLU A 63 -8.04 -21.01 6.15
C GLU A 63 -7.82 -20.15 4.90
N MET A 64 -8.10 -18.84 4.97
CA MET A 64 -7.83 -17.91 3.86
C MET A 64 -6.36 -17.89 3.44
N ILE A 65 -5.41 -18.01 4.40
CA ILE A 65 -3.98 -18.13 4.08
C ILE A 65 -3.72 -19.42 3.33
N GLY A 66 -4.26 -20.56 3.82
CA GLY A 66 -4.09 -21.89 3.24
C GLY A 66 -4.62 -21.97 1.79
N ASP A 67 -5.75 -21.33 1.54
CA ASP A 67 -6.41 -21.28 0.23
C ASP A 67 -5.82 -20.22 -0.72
N GLY A 68 -4.85 -19.40 -0.25
CA GLY A 68 -4.24 -18.34 -1.05
C GLY A 68 -5.19 -17.17 -1.33
N GLU A 69 -6.22 -17.00 -0.50
CA GLU A 69 -7.22 -15.93 -0.60
C GLU A 69 -6.77 -14.59 0.04
N VAL A 70 -5.56 -14.54 0.62
CA VAL A 70 -4.94 -13.32 1.17
C VAL A 70 -3.80 -12.88 0.27
N LEU A 71 -3.77 -11.62 -0.14
CA LEU A 71 -2.68 -11.05 -0.96
C LEU A 71 -1.38 -10.97 -0.19
N GLU A 72 -1.46 -10.43 1.00
CA GLU A 72 -0.39 -10.31 1.98
C GLU A 72 -0.97 -10.39 3.38
N TYR A 73 -0.15 -10.76 4.34
CA TYR A 73 -0.52 -10.69 5.75
C TYR A 73 0.70 -10.49 6.63
N THR A 74 0.44 -9.96 7.82
CA THR A 74 1.40 -9.81 8.91
C THR A 74 0.75 -10.19 10.24
N THR A 75 1.59 -10.43 11.23
CA THR A 75 1.13 -10.64 12.61
C THR A 75 1.60 -9.48 13.49
N TYR A 76 0.66 -8.86 14.19
CA TYR A 76 0.96 -7.79 15.13
C TYR A 76 0.18 -8.00 16.43
N CYS A 77 0.87 -7.98 17.58
CA CYS A 77 0.29 -8.24 18.91
C CYS A 77 -0.58 -9.50 18.95
N GLY A 78 -0.12 -10.59 18.31
CA GLY A 78 -0.82 -11.88 18.30
C GLY A 78 -2.02 -11.97 17.36
N ASN A 79 -2.35 -10.92 16.62
CA ASN A 79 -3.44 -10.89 15.64
C ASN A 79 -2.88 -10.84 14.21
N TYR A 80 -3.61 -11.48 13.31
CA TYR A 80 -3.38 -11.35 11.88
C TYR A 80 -4.00 -10.05 11.33
N TYR A 81 -3.33 -9.49 10.33
CA TYR A 81 -3.81 -8.39 9.49
C TYR A 81 -3.41 -8.71 8.06
N GLY A 82 -4.30 -8.56 7.10
CA GLY A 82 -3.98 -8.83 5.71
C GLY A 82 -5.05 -8.36 4.75
N THR A 83 -4.70 -8.35 3.48
CA THR A 83 -5.56 -7.87 2.40
C THR A 83 -6.25 -9.05 1.71
N PRO A 84 -7.60 -9.17 1.77
CA PRO A 84 -8.33 -10.18 1.03
C PRO A 84 -8.13 -10.05 -0.48
N LYS A 85 -7.79 -11.14 -1.16
CA LYS A 85 -7.60 -11.18 -2.60
C LYS A 85 -8.86 -10.77 -3.38
N LYS A 86 -10.02 -11.27 -2.94
CA LYS A 86 -11.33 -10.96 -3.54
C LYS A 86 -11.62 -9.46 -3.57
N GLU A 87 -11.23 -8.73 -2.53
CA GLU A 87 -11.43 -7.28 -2.48
C GLU A 87 -10.62 -6.56 -3.56
N ALA A 88 -9.36 -6.94 -3.73
CA ALA A 88 -8.51 -6.37 -4.77
C ALA A 88 -9.01 -6.72 -6.18
N GLU A 89 -9.42 -7.96 -6.40
CA GLU A 89 -9.97 -8.42 -7.68
C GLU A 89 -11.28 -7.69 -8.02
N ARG A 90 -12.15 -7.47 -7.04
CA ARG A 90 -13.40 -6.74 -7.19
C ARG A 90 -13.15 -5.30 -7.62
N VAL A 91 -12.37 -4.53 -6.85
CA VAL A 91 -12.12 -3.11 -7.11
C VAL A 91 -11.43 -2.91 -8.46
N THR A 92 -10.36 -3.68 -8.71
CA THR A 92 -9.65 -3.56 -10.00
C THR A 92 -10.48 -4.06 -11.18
N GLY A 93 -11.33 -5.06 -10.98
CA GLY A 93 -12.28 -5.55 -11.98
C GLY A 93 -13.35 -4.55 -12.38
N GLU A 94 -13.71 -3.63 -11.45
CA GLU A 94 -14.60 -2.48 -11.71
C GLU A 94 -13.91 -1.37 -12.52
N GLY A 95 -12.62 -1.52 -12.87
CA GLY A 95 -11.82 -0.51 -13.57
C GLY A 95 -11.28 0.59 -12.65
N ARG A 96 -11.37 0.41 -11.34
CA ARG A 96 -10.86 1.35 -10.33
C ARG A 96 -9.48 0.92 -9.85
N ASP A 97 -8.59 1.91 -9.69
CA ASP A 97 -7.30 1.66 -9.07
C ASP A 97 -7.46 1.38 -7.58
N LEU A 98 -6.67 0.43 -7.07
CA LEU A 98 -6.67 0.07 -5.66
C LEU A 98 -5.33 0.40 -5.03
N ILE A 99 -5.36 1.17 -3.93
CA ILE A 99 -4.18 1.46 -3.11
C ILE A 99 -4.11 0.46 -1.96
N LEU A 100 -2.94 -0.15 -1.80
CA LEU A 100 -2.55 -0.91 -0.61
C LEU A 100 -1.47 -0.13 0.13
N GLU A 101 -1.78 0.37 1.33
CA GLU A 101 -0.79 0.91 2.25
C GLU A 101 -0.34 -0.20 3.20
N ILE A 102 0.83 -0.78 2.92
CA ILE A 102 1.33 -1.96 3.63
C ILE A 102 2.83 -1.83 3.94
N GLU A 103 3.32 -2.70 4.80
CA GLU A 103 4.74 -2.81 5.13
C GLU A 103 5.54 -3.45 3.97
N VAL A 104 6.87 -3.32 4.03
CA VAL A 104 7.78 -3.78 2.96
C VAL A 104 7.65 -5.29 2.70
N ASP A 105 7.50 -6.08 3.77
CA ASP A 105 7.31 -7.54 3.65
C ASP A 105 6.00 -7.91 2.93
N GLY A 106 4.92 -7.16 3.22
CA GLY A 106 3.63 -7.30 2.51
C GLY A 106 3.75 -6.95 1.03
N ALA A 107 4.51 -5.90 0.69
CA ALA A 107 4.73 -5.52 -0.70
C ALA A 107 5.42 -6.62 -1.53
N ALA A 108 6.34 -7.38 -0.94
CA ALA A 108 6.98 -8.52 -1.58
C ALA A 108 5.98 -9.66 -1.82
N GLN A 109 5.11 -9.95 -0.83
CA GLN A 109 4.06 -10.97 -0.95
C GLN A 109 3.05 -10.63 -2.06
N VAL A 110 2.61 -9.36 -2.12
CA VAL A 110 1.71 -8.89 -3.19
C VAL A 110 2.34 -9.07 -4.55
N LYS A 111 3.60 -8.63 -4.75
CA LYS A 111 4.28 -8.74 -6.06
C LYS A 111 4.47 -10.18 -6.52
N ALA A 112 4.67 -11.12 -5.60
CA ALA A 112 4.78 -12.54 -5.92
C ALA A 112 3.46 -13.14 -6.42
N LYS A 113 2.31 -12.70 -5.89
CA LYS A 113 0.97 -13.17 -6.26
C LYS A 113 0.34 -12.37 -7.41
N PHE A 114 0.72 -11.08 -7.53
CA PHE A 114 0.26 -10.12 -8.53
C PHE A 114 1.47 -9.44 -9.19
N PRO A 115 2.11 -10.09 -10.17
CA PRO A 115 3.31 -9.55 -10.83
C PRO A 115 3.10 -8.17 -11.49
N GLU A 116 1.86 -7.87 -11.91
CA GLU A 116 1.47 -6.57 -12.47
C GLU A 116 1.24 -5.47 -11.44
N ALA A 117 1.25 -5.78 -10.14
CA ALA A 117 1.14 -4.77 -9.09
C ALA A 117 2.30 -3.78 -9.16
N VAL A 118 2.00 -2.50 -9.04
CA VAL A 118 2.98 -1.41 -9.07
C VAL A 118 3.44 -1.13 -7.64
N LYS A 119 4.71 -1.35 -7.36
CA LYS A 119 5.29 -1.10 -6.04
C LYS A 119 5.96 0.28 -6.00
N ILE A 120 5.52 1.12 -5.09
CA ILE A 120 6.07 2.45 -4.85
C ILE A 120 6.64 2.49 -3.43
N MET A 121 7.93 2.75 -3.30
CA MET A 121 8.53 3.00 -1.99
C MET A 121 8.48 4.49 -1.67
N LEU A 122 7.80 4.83 -0.58
CA LEU A 122 7.71 6.20 -0.08
C LEU A 122 8.72 6.38 1.05
N ILE A 123 9.68 7.29 0.86
CA ILE A 123 10.76 7.53 1.81
C ILE A 123 10.82 8.99 2.26
N PRO A 124 11.31 9.29 3.47
CA PRO A 124 11.68 10.66 3.84
C PRO A 124 12.92 11.11 3.06
N PRO A 125 13.22 12.43 2.99
CA PRO A 125 14.36 12.94 2.25
C PRO A 125 15.72 12.54 2.85
N SER A 126 15.74 12.19 4.15
CA SER A 126 16.96 11.72 4.83
C SER A 126 16.61 10.92 6.09
N LEU A 127 17.61 10.19 6.61
CA LEU A 127 17.49 9.48 7.88
C LEU A 127 17.30 10.46 9.06
N SER A 128 17.96 11.63 9.01
CA SER A 128 17.79 12.68 10.03
C SER A 128 16.39 13.27 10.04
N GLU A 129 15.75 13.41 8.87
CA GLU A 129 14.35 13.83 8.82
C GLU A 129 13.41 12.73 9.35
N LEU A 130 13.68 11.46 9.08
CA LEU A 130 12.93 10.35 9.67
C LEU A 130 13.05 10.38 11.21
N GLU A 131 14.26 10.53 11.73
CA GLU A 131 14.51 10.65 13.17
C GLU A 131 13.74 11.82 13.78
N ARG A 132 13.78 12.99 13.14
CA ARG A 132 13.02 14.17 13.57
C ARG A 132 11.50 13.87 13.65
N ARG A 133 10.95 13.15 12.64
CA ARG A 133 9.53 12.78 12.61
C ARG A 133 9.17 11.79 13.71
N LEU A 134 10.02 10.79 13.98
CA LEU A 134 9.82 9.82 15.05
C LEU A 134 9.85 10.50 16.43
N ARG A 135 10.86 11.34 16.69
CA ARG A 135 10.95 12.10 17.95
C ARG A 135 9.80 13.08 18.15
N GLY A 136 9.34 13.70 17.07
CA GLY A 136 8.22 14.67 17.13
C GLY A 136 6.87 14.09 17.58
N ARG A 137 6.72 12.76 17.59
CA ARG A 137 5.51 12.10 18.13
C ARG A 137 5.47 12.09 19.65
N GLY A 138 6.61 12.15 20.33
CA GLY A 138 6.72 12.24 21.78
C GLY A 138 6.22 11.02 22.58
N THR A 139 5.92 9.92 21.89
CA THR A 139 5.30 8.71 22.49
C THR A 139 6.26 7.55 22.69
N GLU A 140 7.51 7.66 22.20
CA GLU A 140 8.43 6.54 22.10
C GLU A 140 9.71 6.78 22.90
N THR A 141 10.28 5.70 23.44
CA THR A 141 11.59 5.76 24.12
C THR A 141 12.71 5.85 23.10
N GLU A 142 13.90 6.26 23.54
CA GLU A 142 15.08 6.36 22.70
C GLU A 142 15.43 5.03 22.05
N GLU A 143 15.37 3.93 22.79
CA GLU A 143 15.64 2.58 22.29
C GLU A 143 14.70 2.18 21.15
N VAL A 144 13.42 2.54 21.26
CA VAL A 144 12.42 2.29 20.22
C VAL A 144 12.72 3.12 18.97
N ILE A 145 13.11 4.39 19.14
CA ILE A 145 13.49 5.28 18.02
C ILE A 145 14.69 4.70 17.28
N GLN A 146 15.75 4.31 17.99
CA GLN A 146 16.95 3.72 17.39
C GLN A 146 16.66 2.41 16.66
N SER A 147 15.84 1.55 17.24
CA SER A 147 15.39 0.31 16.59
C SER A 147 14.62 0.59 15.29
N ARG A 148 13.74 1.59 15.28
CA ARG A 148 13.00 1.98 14.06
C ARG A 148 13.91 2.59 12.99
N LEU A 149 14.91 3.37 13.37
CA LEU A 149 15.88 3.92 12.44
C LEU A 149 16.73 2.81 11.79
N ALA A 150 17.20 1.85 12.60
CA ALA A 150 17.92 0.69 12.08
C ALA A 150 17.06 -0.09 11.07
N ARG A 151 15.82 -0.40 11.44
CA ARG A 151 14.87 -1.08 10.54
C ARG A 151 14.60 -0.27 9.26
N ALA A 152 14.48 1.05 9.35
CA ALA A 152 14.26 1.90 8.18
C ALA A 152 15.42 1.82 7.18
N VAL A 153 16.67 1.70 7.65
CA VAL A 153 17.84 1.51 6.78
C VAL A 153 17.75 0.17 6.03
N GLU A 154 17.34 -0.90 6.73
CA GLU A 154 17.15 -2.23 6.12
C GLU A 154 16.02 -2.19 5.08
N GLU A 155 14.90 -1.54 5.40
CA GLU A 155 13.75 -1.41 4.50
C GLU A 155 14.09 -0.57 3.25
N ILE A 156 14.83 0.53 3.40
CA ILE A 156 15.27 1.39 2.29
C ILE A 156 16.27 0.65 1.38
N ALA A 157 17.09 -0.24 1.93
CA ALA A 157 18.00 -1.06 1.12
C ALA A 157 17.26 -1.97 0.11
N LEU A 158 15.97 -2.23 0.32
CA LEU A 158 15.12 -2.97 -0.63
C LEU A 158 14.53 -2.11 -1.75
N ALA A 159 14.81 -0.80 -1.79
CA ALA A 159 14.32 0.11 -2.83
C ALA A 159 14.59 -0.38 -4.28
N PRO A 160 15.73 -1.04 -4.60
CA PRO A 160 15.95 -1.58 -5.95
C PRO A 160 14.95 -2.66 -6.39
N THR A 161 14.16 -3.22 -5.47
CA THR A 161 13.10 -4.19 -5.78
C THR A 161 11.75 -3.55 -6.08
N TYR A 162 11.65 -2.22 -6.01
CA TYR A 162 10.45 -1.44 -6.28
C TYR A 162 10.44 -0.89 -7.70
N ASP A 163 9.23 -0.64 -8.21
CA ASP A 163 9.08 -0.04 -9.53
C ASP A 163 9.36 1.48 -9.50
N TYR A 164 9.06 2.12 -8.34
CA TYR A 164 9.27 3.57 -8.12
C TYR A 164 9.71 3.86 -6.69
N VAL A 165 10.45 4.96 -6.54
CA VAL A 165 10.74 5.59 -5.23
C VAL A 165 10.23 7.02 -5.25
N VAL A 166 9.45 7.40 -4.24
CA VAL A 166 8.93 8.76 -4.07
C VAL A 166 9.43 9.33 -2.75
N VAL A 167 10.07 10.49 -2.84
CA VAL A 167 10.55 11.22 -1.66
C VAL A 167 9.42 12.11 -1.13
N ASN A 168 9.05 11.89 0.14
CA ASN A 168 8.10 12.71 0.88
C ASN A 168 8.83 13.85 1.58
N GLU A 169 8.97 14.97 0.88
CA GLU A 169 9.63 16.16 1.39
C GLU A 169 8.93 16.74 2.64
N ALA A 170 9.70 17.37 3.50
CA ALA A 170 9.14 18.00 4.70
C ALA A 170 8.21 19.15 4.32
N GLY A 171 6.96 19.09 4.77
CA GLY A 171 5.96 20.14 4.53
C GLY A 171 5.31 20.13 3.15
N ASP A 172 5.65 19.18 2.25
CA ASP A 172 5.09 19.10 0.89
C ASP A 172 4.30 17.81 0.64
N ILE A 173 3.30 17.56 1.47
CA ILE A 173 2.42 16.38 1.36
C ILE A 173 1.69 16.35 0.02
N GLU A 174 1.16 17.51 -0.42
CA GLU A 174 0.44 17.60 -1.69
C GLU A 174 1.36 17.39 -2.89
N GLY A 175 2.60 17.93 -2.88
CA GLY A 175 3.58 17.66 -3.93
C GLY A 175 3.95 16.18 -4.00
N CYS A 176 4.05 15.50 -2.86
CA CYS A 176 4.25 14.07 -2.80
C CYS A 176 3.05 13.31 -3.41
N ALA A 177 1.80 13.69 -3.05
CA ALA A 177 0.60 13.09 -3.62
C ALA A 177 0.52 13.31 -5.15
N ARG A 178 0.87 14.50 -5.65
CA ARG A 178 0.95 14.80 -7.10
C ARG A 178 1.98 13.90 -7.83
N LYS A 179 3.11 13.58 -7.22
CA LYS A 179 4.07 12.62 -7.79
C LYS A 179 3.45 11.23 -7.93
N LEU A 180 2.71 10.78 -6.91
CA LEU A 180 1.99 9.51 -6.96
C LEU A 180 0.92 9.50 -8.07
N ILE A 181 0.15 10.56 -8.20
CA ILE A 181 -0.84 10.72 -9.29
C ILE A 181 -0.14 10.62 -10.66
N GLY A 182 1.00 11.27 -10.83
CA GLY A 182 1.79 11.18 -12.06
C GLY A 182 2.21 9.76 -12.40
N ILE A 183 2.63 8.99 -11.40
CA ILE A 183 2.99 7.57 -11.57
C ILE A 183 1.76 6.74 -11.93
N ILE A 184 0.65 6.88 -11.22
CA ILE A 184 -0.61 6.15 -11.50
C ILE A 184 -1.05 6.40 -12.93
N ASN A 185 -1.07 7.67 -13.36
CA ASN A 185 -1.45 8.04 -14.73
C ASN A 185 -0.48 7.48 -15.78
N ALA A 186 0.82 7.43 -15.49
CA ALA A 186 1.81 6.84 -16.39
C ALA A 186 1.64 5.32 -16.51
N GLU A 187 1.32 4.64 -15.39
CA GLU A 187 1.08 3.20 -15.38
C GLU A 187 -0.12 2.79 -16.25
N HIS A 188 -1.17 3.60 -16.32
CA HIS A 188 -2.28 3.34 -17.24
C HIS A 188 -1.88 3.37 -18.72
N ASN A 189 -0.83 4.13 -19.08
CA ASN A 189 -0.35 4.27 -20.45
C ASN A 189 0.76 3.26 -20.81
N ARG A 190 1.09 2.30 -19.94
CA ARG A 190 2.04 1.23 -20.27
C ARG A 190 1.49 0.37 -21.40
N THR A 191 2.36 0.03 -22.36
CA THR A 191 1.99 -0.79 -23.53
C THR A 191 1.27 -2.09 -23.15
N CYS A 192 1.68 -2.74 -22.06
CA CYS A 192 1.04 -3.96 -21.58
C CYS A 192 -0.42 -3.77 -21.13
N ARG A 193 -0.81 -2.54 -20.68
CA ARG A 193 -2.19 -2.18 -20.32
C ARG A 193 -3.00 -1.65 -21.50
N MET A 194 -2.32 -1.16 -22.55
CA MET A 194 -2.93 -0.59 -23.76
C MET A 194 -3.14 -1.61 -24.88
N LYS A 195 -2.94 -2.91 -24.59
CA LYS A 195 -2.98 -3.97 -25.60
C LYS A 195 -4.29 -3.98 -26.39
N GLU A 196 -5.44 -3.91 -25.70
CA GLU A 196 -6.76 -3.87 -26.35
C GLU A 196 -6.91 -2.68 -27.30
N VAL A 197 -6.41 -1.50 -26.90
CA VAL A 197 -6.46 -0.28 -27.74
C VAL A 197 -5.59 -0.48 -28.99
N ILE A 198 -4.40 -1.08 -28.83
CA ILE A 198 -3.47 -1.35 -29.94
C ILE A 198 -4.08 -2.38 -30.89
N ASP A 199 -4.64 -3.47 -30.36
CA ASP A 199 -5.24 -4.55 -31.16
C ASP A 199 -6.46 -4.01 -31.94
N ASN A 200 -7.31 -3.18 -31.32
CA ASN A 200 -8.46 -2.55 -31.98
C ASN A 200 -8.05 -1.54 -33.05
N PHE A 201 -6.92 -0.85 -32.88
CA PHE A 201 -6.40 0.09 -33.88
C PHE A 201 -5.97 -0.63 -35.17
N THR A 202 -5.45 -1.86 -35.04
CA THR A 202 -4.99 -2.66 -36.19
C THR A 202 -6.09 -3.52 -36.81
N ALA A 203 -7.26 -3.67 -36.17
CA ALA A 203 -8.39 -4.48 -36.64
C ALA A 203 -9.38 -3.71 -37.53
N ASN A 204 -9.27 -2.38 -37.62
CA ASN A 204 -10.08 -1.48 -38.46
C ASN A 204 -9.25 -0.92 -39.62
#